data_ba759802d8c2c17508ada43e018dce42
#
_entry.id   ba759802d8c2c17508ada43e018dce42
#
_cell.length_a   1.000
_cell.length_b   1.000
_cell.length_c   1.000
_cell.angle_alpha   90.00
_cell.angle_beta   90.00
_cell.angle_gamma   90.00
#
_symmetry.space_group_name_H-M   'P 1'
#
loop_
_entity.id
_entity.type
_entity.pdbx_description
1 polymer ?
#
loop_
_entity_poly.entity_id
_entity_poly.type
_entity_poly.pdbx_seq_one_letter_code
_entity_poly.pdbx_strand_id
1 'polypeptide(L)'
;TPTPTPTPTPTMLESVDSPLIFSEYVEGGSNNKAIEVANTSDDEIDLTGYKVTLHSNGKEFNNPTSTYEMSGSLGPKEVFVLYNAGAIDEFKILKGAESNVTWFNGDDAILLTLNDKIVDSFGQLGTDPGSSWENGNFSSKDKTLRRINSITAGDKVPADAYPGTGVSEWVVLEKDTSNGLGCIGEGECTDVELVDTEAAKGICSNCPDLAPIAKQEDYDENAYYGNALTAEGADLRAAINKDISRDHKQLTYSEVWTVVTHSDEDPTDDTKVALIYKGTSIGKGLNAGLAGNGSDNWNREHVWSKSHGFPEQSQWAYTDAHHLRPADASINSERSNLDFNEGGDPITEAPENKKDSDSFEPRDEVKGDVARMMFYMDVRYEGAASDNTPNLVLVKNEVTENGEPEFGNLCTLYKWHQEDPVSDFEQNRNNVVYEFQGNRNPFIDRPEWVQDIFGAACGDAPNLPPVIGSIDTVLVAEGESITITLPVTDAEGDEVTYQWAQTGGYDVEFNAASKDLTFIAPSVEGDEKLSFSLTVSDGTTSATANIEVIVSANRNTSSGSMGAVLLALVTMILMRKRKFV
;
A
#
# COMPACT_ATOMS: atom_id res chain seq x y z
N THR A 1 -62.44 12.61 -54.89
CA THR A 1 -61.09 12.25 -54.40
C THR A 1 -60.62 13.40 -53.54
N PRO A 2 -60.29 13.15 -52.28
CA PRO A 2 -59.69 14.18 -51.42
C PRO A 2 -58.35 14.59 -52.00
N THR A 3 -58.07 15.88 -52.07
CA THR A 3 -56.80 16.47 -52.44
C THR A 3 -55.77 16.01 -51.40
N PRO A 4 -54.59 15.51 -51.79
CA PRO A 4 -53.57 15.13 -50.81
C PRO A 4 -53.15 16.39 -50.04
N THR A 5 -53.14 16.28 -48.69
CA THR A 5 -52.57 17.28 -47.81
C THR A 5 -51.07 17.40 -48.16
N PRO A 6 -50.55 18.61 -48.40
CA PRO A 6 -49.11 18.74 -48.66
C PRO A 6 -48.34 18.22 -47.49
N THR A 7 -47.39 17.31 -47.73
CA THR A 7 -46.38 16.88 -46.75
C THR A 7 -45.61 18.13 -46.31
N PRO A 8 -45.50 18.41 -45.03
CA PRO A 8 -44.72 19.56 -44.58
C PRO A 8 -43.30 19.44 -45.12
N THR A 9 -42.83 20.49 -45.76
CA THR A 9 -41.41 20.61 -46.16
C THR A 9 -40.56 20.56 -44.89
N PRO A 10 -39.50 19.74 -44.82
CA PRO A 10 -38.64 19.73 -43.68
C PRO A 10 -38.11 21.15 -43.42
N THR A 11 -38.34 21.68 -42.24
CA THR A 11 -37.76 22.95 -41.83
C THR A 11 -36.25 22.72 -41.72
N MET A 12 -35.47 23.34 -42.62
CA MET A 12 -34.01 23.29 -42.53
C MET A 12 -33.59 23.89 -41.19
N LEU A 13 -32.83 23.14 -40.39
CA LEU A 13 -32.26 23.64 -39.15
C LEU A 13 -31.28 24.77 -39.48
N GLU A 14 -31.35 25.88 -38.76
CA GLU A 14 -30.40 26.97 -38.93
C GLU A 14 -29.03 26.58 -38.38
N SER A 15 -27.99 26.95 -39.10
CA SER A 15 -26.59 26.77 -38.68
C SER A 15 -25.88 28.12 -38.56
N VAL A 16 -24.75 28.10 -37.82
CA VAL A 16 -23.92 29.29 -37.60
C VAL A 16 -22.45 28.90 -37.65
N ASP A 17 -21.61 29.81 -38.18
CA ASP A 17 -20.16 29.63 -38.13
C ASP A 17 -19.65 29.86 -36.72
N SER A 18 -18.77 28.97 -36.25
CA SER A 18 -18.08 29.06 -34.97
C SER A 18 -16.73 28.34 -35.06
N PRO A 19 -15.74 28.79 -34.33
CA PRO A 19 -14.47 28.07 -34.22
C PRO A 19 -14.52 26.90 -33.21
N LEU A 20 -15.65 26.70 -32.53
CA LEU A 20 -15.81 25.55 -31.64
C LEU A 20 -16.24 24.32 -32.43
N ILE A 21 -15.57 23.20 -32.20
CA ILE A 21 -15.90 21.90 -32.82
C ILE A 21 -15.84 20.79 -31.78
N PHE A 22 -16.43 19.63 -32.06
CA PHE A 22 -16.09 18.39 -31.37
C PHE A 22 -14.73 17.91 -31.84
N SER A 23 -13.78 17.76 -30.94
CA SER A 23 -12.40 17.31 -31.24
C SER A 23 -12.17 15.86 -30.93
N GLU A 24 -12.78 15.34 -29.87
CA GLU A 24 -12.66 13.92 -29.49
C GLU A 24 -13.98 13.38 -28.95
N TYR A 25 -14.29 12.14 -29.31
CA TYR A 25 -15.42 11.36 -28.83
C TYR A 25 -14.87 10.05 -28.27
N VAL A 26 -15.15 9.76 -27.01
CA VAL A 26 -14.69 8.53 -26.33
C VAL A 26 -15.91 7.72 -25.92
N GLU A 27 -16.08 6.54 -26.53
CA GLU A 27 -16.98 5.51 -26.07
C GLU A 27 -16.18 4.32 -25.56
N GLY A 28 -15.65 4.49 -24.34
CA GLY A 28 -14.85 3.48 -23.64
C GLY A 28 -15.67 2.45 -22.90
N GLY A 29 -14.96 1.64 -22.10
CA GLY A 29 -15.57 0.59 -21.29
C GLY A 29 -16.47 1.14 -20.20
N SER A 30 -17.67 0.57 -20.05
CA SER A 30 -18.63 0.95 -19.00
C SER A 30 -18.97 2.44 -19.01
N ASN A 31 -18.44 3.20 -18.05
CA ASN A 31 -18.69 4.64 -17.89
C ASN A 31 -17.55 5.53 -18.41
N ASN A 32 -16.51 4.97 -19.04
CA ASN A 32 -15.42 5.76 -19.62
C ASN A 32 -15.88 6.45 -20.90
N LYS A 33 -16.69 7.49 -20.76
CA LYS A 33 -17.31 8.21 -21.86
C LYS A 33 -17.07 9.70 -21.72
N ALA A 34 -16.64 10.32 -22.83
CA ALA A 34 -16.39 11.74 -22.92
C ALA A 34 -16.67 12.29 -24.32
N ILE A 35 -17.01 13.57 -24.38
CA ILE A 35 -17.02 14.36 -25.62
C ILE A 35 -16.26 15.65 -25.36
N GLU A 36 -15.32 15.97 -26.25
CA GLU A 36 -14.50 17.16 -26.14
C GLU A 36 -14.93 18.23 -27.14
N VAL A 37 -15.01 19.47 -26.68
CA VAL A 37 -15.24 20.67 -27.47
C VAL A 37 -13.97 21.49 -27.53
N ALA A 38 -13.46 21.76 -28.71
CA ALA A 38 -12.21 22.49 -28.94
C ALA A 38 -12.46 23.88 -29.54
N ASN A 39 -11.72 24.89 -29.08
CA ASN A 39 -11.59 26.18 -29.74
C ASN A 39 -10.43 26.13 -30.76
N THR A 40 -10.75 26.07 -32.04
CA THR A 40 -9.75 26.00 -33.12
C THR A 40 -9.16 27.35 -33.50
N SER A 41 -9.64 28.46 -32.90
CA SER A 41 -9.17 29.82 -33.20
C SER A 41 -8.00 30.25 -32.31
N ASP A 42 -7.42 31.39 -32.66
CA ASP A 42 -6.40 32.07 -31.88
C ASP A 42 -6.98 33.14 -30.93
N ASP A 43 -8.33 33.18 -30.77
CA ASP A 43 -9.05 34.11 -29.91
C ASP A 43 -9.75 33.36 -28.77
N GLU A 44 -9.95 34.04 -27.65
CA GLU A 44 -10.80 33.55 -26.56
C GLU A 44 -12.28 33.61 -26.95
N ILE A 45 -13.05 32.55 -26.69
CA ILE A 45 -14.48 32.44 -27.03
C ILE A 45 -15.31 32.44 -25.76
N ASP A 46 -16.29 33.34 -25.67
CA ASP A 46 -17.35 33.30 -24.65
C ASP A 46 -18.31 32.15 -24.95
N LEU A 47 -18.47 31.25 -24.00
CA LEU A 47 -19.30 30.04 -24.12
C LEU A 47 -20.77 30.30 -23.86
N THR A 48 -21.20 31.54 -23.58
CA THR A 48 -22.59 31.90 -23.35
C THR A 48 -23.45 31.61 -24.59
N GLY A 49 -24.52 30.84 -24.42
CA GLY A 49 -25.41 30.43 -25.49
C GLY A 49 -25.00 29.15 -26.24
N TYR A 50 -23.80 28.61 -25.96
CA TYR A 50 -23.42 27.31 -26.48
C TYR A 50 -24.06 26.20 -25.62
N LYS A 51 -24.49 25.12 -26.31
CA LYS A 51 -25.07 23.92 -25.70
C LYS A 51 -24.53 22.68 -26.39
N VAL A 52 -24.31 21.63 -25.62
CA VAL A 52 -24.12 20.29 -26.12
C VAL A 52 -25.38 19.47 -25.81
N THR A 53 -25.95 18.82 -26.82
CA THR A 53 -27.18 18.02 -26.66
C THR A 53 -26.98 16.60 -27.14
N LEU A 54 -27.51 15.63 -26.36
CA LEU A 54 -27.56 14.22 -26.71
C LEU A 54 -28.95 13.87 -27.28
N HIS A 55 -28.98 13.16 -28.39
CA HIS A 55 -30.20 12.72 -29.08
C HIS A 55 -30.15 11.19 -29.25
N SER A 56 -30.56 10.47 -28.21
CA SER A 56 -30.50 9.01 -28.19
C SER A 56 -31.60 8.37 -29.04
N ASN A 57 -31.23 7.29 -29.75
CA ASN A 57 -32.15 6.44 -30.51
C ASN A 57 -33.02 7.25 -31.52
N GLY A 58 -32.39 8.07 -32.33
CA GLY A 58 -33.04 8.81 -33.41
C GLY A 58 -33.95 9.93 -32.97
N LYS A 59 -33.78 10.52 -31.79
CA LYS A 59 -34.56 11.69 -31.36
C LYS A 59 -34.28 12.91 -32.22
N GLU A 60 -35.31 13.70 -32.40
CA GLU A 60 -35.31 14.93 -33.19
C GLU A 60 -34.73 16.12 -32.42
N PHE A 61 -34.33 17.19 -33.12
CA PHE A 61 -33.70 18.40 -32.59
C PHE A 61 -34.40 18.99 -31.36
N ASN A 62 -35.73 19.11 -31.40
CA ASN A 62 -36.51 19.73 -30.33
C ASN A 62 -36.80 18.79 -29.13
N ASN A 63 -36.24 17.57 -29.13
CA ASN A 63 -36.49 16.59 -28.10
C ASN A 63 -35.19 15.86 -27.65
N PRO A 64 -34.16 16.58 -27.19
CA PRO A 64 -32.90 15.95 -26.75
C PRO A 64 -33.13 15.01 -25.54
N THR A 65 -32.29 14.03 -25.40
CA THR A 65 -32.24 13.14 -24.22
C THR A 65 -31.65 13.87 -23.03
N SER A 66 -30.59 14.66 -23.28
CA SER A 66 -29.88 15.46 -22.29
C SER A 66 -29.32 16.72 -22.93
N THR A 67 -29.13 17.77 -22.13
CA THR A 67 -28.55 19.04 -22.56
C THR A 67 -27.55 19.51 -21.52
N TYR A 68 -26.39 19.97 -21.96
CA TYR A 68 -25.42 20.70 -21.17
C TYR A 68 -25.29 22.13 -21.71
N GLU A 69 -25.57 23.13 -20.87
CA GLU A 69 -25.39 24.54 -21.21
C GLU A 69 -23.95 24.95 -20.82
N MET A 70 -23.18 25.34 -21.82
CA MET A 70 -21.80 25.78 -21.59
C MET A 70 -21.76 27.18 -20.96
N SER A 71 -20.74 27.49 -20.20
CA SER A 71 -20.57 28.80 -19.57
C SER A 71 -19.08 29.11 -19.34
N GLY A 72 -18.77 30.40 -19.13
CA GLY A 72 -17.41 30.88 -19.00
C GLY A 72 -16.77 31.17 -20.34
N SER A 73 -15.46 30.98 -20.46
CA SER A 73 -14.72 31.21 -21.70
C SER A 73 -13.75 30.05 -22.00
N LEU A 74 -13.43 29.89 -23.27
CA LEU A 74 -12.45 28.93 -23.76
C LEU A 74 -11.36 29.68 -24.53
N GLY A 75 -10.14 29.65 -23.99
CA GLY A 75 -8.99 30.35 -24.58
C GLY A 75 -8.59 29.82 -25.95
N PRO A 76 -7.62 30.48 -26.62
CA PRO A 76 -7.08 30.04 -27.91
C PRO A 76 -6.55 28.61 -27.81
N LYS A 77 -6.98 27.74 -28.74
CA LYS A 77 -6.56 26.32 -28.79
C LYS A 77 -6.86 25.50 -27.54
N GLU A 78 -7.64 26.02 -26.61
CA GLU A 78 -8.10 25.27 -25.45
C GLU A 78 -9.26 24.32 -25.79
N VAL A 79 -9.47 23.34 -24.92
CA VAL A 79 -10.56 22.37 -25.01
C VAL A 79 -11.40 22.34 -23.73
N PHE A 80 -12.63 21.83 -23.84
CA PHE A 80 -13.54 21.62 -22.72
C PHE A 80 -14.14 20.20 -22.82
N VAL A 81 -13.90 19.38 -21.80
CA VAL A 81 -14.28 17.97 -21.80
C VAL A 81 -15.55 17.75 -20.98
N LEU A 82 -16.57 17.21 -21.61
CA LEU A 82 -17.74 16.67 -20.90
C LEU A 82 -17.52 15.17 -20.67
N TYR A 83 -17.57 14.73 -19.43
CA TYR A 83 -17.31 13.35 -19.04
C TYR A 83 -18.45 12.74 -18.22
N ASN A 84 -18.55 11.41 -18.24
CA ASN A 84 -19.51 10.66 -17.45
C ASN A 84 -19.14 10.67 -15.95
N ALA A 85 -20.12 10.76 -15.06
CA ALA A 85 -19.95 10.71 -13.61
C ALA A 85 -19.12 9.52 -13.11
N GLY A 86 -19.29 8.37 -13.75
CA GLY A 86 -18.57 7.15 -13.44
C GLY A 86 -17.32 6.91 -14.29
N ALA A 87 -16.86 7.91 -15.06
CA ALA A 87 -15.61 7.81 -15.81
C ALA A 87 -14.40 7.71 -14.89
N ILE A 88 -13.31 7.20 -15.43
CA ILE A 88 -12.01 7.17 -14.76
C ILE A 88 -11.55 8.59 -14.39
N ASP A 89 -10.67 8.68 -13.40
CA ASP A 89 -10.27 9.97 -12.84
C ASP A 89 -9.50 10.85 -13.84
N GLU A 90 -8.83 10.24 -14.81
CA GLU A 90 -8.14 10.95 -15.91
C GLU A 90 -9.06 11.90 -16.68
N PHE A 91 -10.32 11.58 -16.83
CA PHE A 91 -11.27 12.48 -17.49
C PHE A 91 -11.68 13.65 -16.59
N LYS A 92 -11.73 13.42 -15.29
CA LYS A 92 -12.23 14.38 -14.29
C LYS A 92 -11.26 15.51 -13.95
N ILE A 93 -9.97 15.32 -14.24
CA ILE A 93 -8.93 16.33 -14.01
C ILE A 93 -8.79 17.35 -15.14
N LEU A 94 -9.43 17.09 -16.29
CA LEU A 94 -9.37 17.97 -17.44
C LEU A 94 -10.28 19.19 -17.22
N LYS A 95 -9.97 20.30 -17.91
CA LYS A 95 -10.89 21.45 -17.98
C LYS A 95 -12.23 20.99 -18.58
N GLY A 96 -13.24 20.87 -17.74
CA GLY A 96 -14.51 20.29 -18.19
C GLY A 96 -15.54 20.18 -17.08
N ALA A 97 -16.54 19.33 -17.32
CA ALA A 97 -17.62 19.08 -16.36
C ALA A 97 -18.23 17.68 -16.50
N GLU A 98 -18.74 17.15 -15.41
CA GLU A 98 -19.61 15.99 -15.41
C GLU A 98 -20.93 16.30 -16.13
N SER A 99 -21.38 15.42 -17.04
CA SER A 99 -22.61 15.64 -17.78
C SER A 99 -23.28 14.36 -18.25
N ASN A 100 -24.62 14.36 -18.19
CA ASN A 100 -25.47 13.30 -18.74
C ASN A 100 -25.50 13.27 -20.28
N VAL A 101 -24.94 14.25 -20.98
CA VAL A 101 -24.74 14.17 -22.43
C VAL A 101 -23.77 13.07 -22.84
N THR A 102 -23.02 12.53 -21.89
CA THR A 102 -22.11 11.40 -22.08
C THR A 102 -22.76 10.02 -21.85
N TRP A 103 -24.08 9.94 -21.75
CA TRP A 103 -24.80 8.65 -21.64
C TRP A 103 -25.10 8.01 -23.02
N PHE A 104 -24.31 8.36 -24.01
CA PHE A 104 -24.39 7.75 -25.35
C PHE A 104 -23.83 6.30 -25.34
N ASN A 105 -24.15 5.51 -26.34
CA ASN A 105 -23.76 4.10 -26.46
C ASN A 105 -23.29 3.70 -27.88
N GLY A 106 -22.81 4.67 -28.66
CA GLY A 106 -22.24 4.44 -29.98
C GLY A 106 -23.18 4.66 -31.15
N ASP A 107 -24.49 4.73 -30.93
CA ASP A 107 -25.53 4.91 -31.97
C ASP A 107 -26.30 6.24 -31.83
N ASP A 108 -25.90 7.08 -30.88
CA ASP A 108 -26.57 8.33 -30.58
C ASP A 108 -25.99 9.51 -31.39
N ALA A 109 -26.82 10.55 -31.64
CA ALA A 109 -26.35 11.80 -32.20
C ALA A 109 -26.07 12.84 -31.10
N ILE A 110 -24.98 13.62 -31.28
CA ILE A 110 -24.59 14.70 -30.38
C ILE A 110 -24.45 15.98 -31.19
N LEU A 111 -25.05 17.08 -30.71
CA LEU A 111 -24.97 18.37 -31.36
C LEU A 111 -24.30 19.42 -30.48
N LEU A 112 -23.49 20.26 -31.10
CA LEU A 112 -23.00 21.53 -30.55
C LEU A 112 -23.85 22.65 -31.21
N THR A 113 -24.46 23.50 -30.41
CA THR A 113 -25.28 24.60 -30.89
C THR A 113 -24.91 25.92 -30.26
N LEU A 114 -25.13 27.02 -30.96
CA LEU A 114 -25.05 28.39 -30.44
C LEU A 114 -26.40 29.09 -30.66
N ASN A 115 -27.08 29.47 -29.56
CA ASN A 115 -28.43 30.08 -29.63
C ASN A 115 -29.37 29.24 -30.50
N ASP A 116 -29.41 27.94 -30.28
CA ASP A 116 -30.20 26.93 -30.97
C ASP A 116 -29.90 26.79 -32.49
N LYS A 117 -28.78 27.29 -32.97
CA LYS A 117 -28.26 27.06 -34.33
C LYS A 117 -27.12 26.06 -34.31
N ILE A 118 -27.08 25.17 -35.30
CA ILE A 118 -26.06 24.12 -35.40
C ILE A 118 -24.68 24.73 -35.63
N VAL A 119 -23.73 24.34 -34.79
CA VAL A 119 -22.30 24.64 -34.91
C VAL A 119 -21.54 23.42 -35.38
N ASP A 120 -21.81 22.26 -34.75
CA ASP A 120 -21.18 20.99 -35.11
C ASP A 120 -22.08 19.81 -34.74
N SER A 121 -21.90 18.67 -35.38
CA SER A 121 -22.68 17.47 -35.16
C SER A 121 -21.83 16.20 -35.26
N PHE A 122 -22.21 15.22 -34.44
CA PHE A 122 -21.69 13.85 -34.43
C PHE A 122 -22.87 12.89 -34.50
N GLY A 123 -22.84 11.90 -35.40
CA GLY A 123 -23.98 11.03 -35.65
C GLY A 123 -25.08 11.75 -36.47
N GLN A 124 -26.11 11.05 -36.85
CA GLN A 124 -27.22 11.57 -37.69
C GLN A 124 -28.48 11.85 -36.88
N LEU A 125 -28.83 13.09 -36.76
CA LEU A 125 -30.04 13.53 -36.07
C LEU A 125 -31.33 12.89 -36.70
N GLY A 126 -32.21 12.38 -35.86
CA GLY A 126 -33.46 11.74 -36.33
C GLY A 126 -33.25 10.33 -36.87
N THR A 127 -32.07 9.78 -36.80
CA THR A 127 -31.73 8.42 -37.26
C THR A 127 -31.24 7.56 -36.10
N ASP A 128 -31.70 6.32 -36.02
CA ASP A 128 -31.22 5.29 -35.10
C ASP A 128 -30.55 4.19 -35.93
N PRO A 129 -29.21 4.07 -35.90
CA PRO A 129 -28.49 3.01 -36.62
C PRO A 129 -28.58 1.65 -35.93
N GLY A 130 -29.06 1.61 -34.69
CA GLY A 130 -29.35 0.40 -33.92
C GLY A 130 -28.20 -0.05 -33.00
N SER A 131 -26.93 0.24 -33.28
CA SER A 131 -25.82 -0.13 -32.37
C SER A 131 -24.58 0.72 -32.53
N SER A 132 -24.33 1.27 -33.71
CA SER A 132 -23.16 2.10 -34.01
C SER A 132 -23.34 2.85 -35.32
N TRP A 133 -22.67 3.98 -35.42
CA TRP A 133 -22.44 4.63 -36.72
C TRP A 133 -21.29 3.91 -37.40
N GLU A 134 -21.45 3.48 -38.63
CA GLU A 134 -20.48 2.69 -39.37
C GLU A 134 -20.24 3.23 -40.78
N ASN A 135 -18.99 3.25 -41.22
CA ASN A 135 -18.59 3.52 -42.59
C ASN A 135 -17.32 2.76 -42.94
N GLY A 136 -17.47 1.63 -43.63
CA GLY A 136 -16.32 0.76 -43.95
C GLY A 136 -15.66 0.18 -42.71
N ASN A 137 -14.46 0.62 -42.41
CA ASN A 137 -13.71 0.18 -41.23
C ASN A 137 -13.94 1.06 -40.00
N PHE A 138 -14.77 2.07 -40.07
CA PHE A 138 -15.05 2.99 -39.00
C PHE A 138 -16.30 2.55 -38.22
N SER A 139 -16.20 2.57 -36.90
CA SER A 139 -17.30 2.33 -35.98
C SER A 139 -17.17 3.28 -34.78
N SER A 140 -18.29 3.81 -34.31
CA SER A 140 -18.36 4.65 -33.10
C SER A 140 -18.46 3.85 -31.81
N LYS A 141 -18.84 2.58 -31.88
CA LYS A 141 -19.05 1.73 -30.71
C LYS A 141 -17.75 1.14 -30.21
N ASP A 142 -17.54 1.21 -28.89
CA ASP A 142 -16.33 0.67 -28.24
C ASP A 142 -15.04 1.24 -28.87
N LYS A 143 -15.04 2.54 -29.21
CA LYS A 143 -13.90 3.22 -29.86
C LYS A 143 -13.73 4.63 -29.31
N THR A 144 -12.51 5.13 -29.47
CA THR A 144 -12.21 6.55 -29.39
C THR A 144 -12.10 7.10 -30.81
N LEU A 145 -12.73 8.23 -31.06
CA LEU A 145 -12.71 8.93 -32.34
C LEU A 145 -12.10 10.32 -32.12
N ARG A 146 -11.01 10.61 -32.81
CA ARG A 146 -10.30 11.89 -32.74
C ARG A 146 -10.41 12.61 -34.07
N ARG A 147 -10.76 13.90 -34.04
CA ARG A 147 -10.89 14.69 -35.23
C ARG A 147 -9.53 15.04 -35.80
N ILE A 148 -9.34 14.95 -37.13
CA ILE A 148 -8.06 15.26 -37.76
C ILE A 148 -7.76 16.76 -37.68
N ASN A 149 -6.50 17.14 -37.50
CA ASN A 149 -6.05 18.51 -37.24
C ASN A 149 -6.39 19.53 -38.33
N SER A 150 -6.59 19.08 -39.56
CA SER A 150 -6.96 19.96 -40.67
C SER A 150 -8.42 20.44 -40.63
N ILE A 151 -9.25 19.85 -39.75
CA ILE A 151 -10.63 20.23 -39.60
C ILE A 151 -10.74 21.31 -38.51
N THR A 152 -11.07 22.52 -38.93
CA THR A 152 -11.20 23.72 -38.07
C THR A 152 -12.60 24.29 -38.01
N ALA A 153 -13.58 23.65 -38.69
CA ALA A 153 -14.97 24.01 -38.71
C ALA A 153 -15.83 22.78 -38.47
N GLY A 154 -16.91 22.93 -37.70
CA GLY A 154 -17.84 21.85 -37.41
C GLY A 154 -18.72 21.45 -38.60
N ASP A 155 -19.24 20.22 -38.56
CA ASP A 155 -20.24 19.73 -39.48
C ASP A 155 -21.62 20.31 -39.11
N LYS A 156 -22.15 21.18 -39.97
CA LYS A 156 -23.39 21.90 -39.73
C LYS A 156 -24.63 21.23 -40.34
N VAL A 157 -24.45 20.03 -40.91
CA VAL A 157 -25.53 19.26 -41.56
C VAL A 157 -25.82 18.00 -40.75
N PRO A 158 -26.60 18.08 -39.66
CA PRO A 158 -26.78 16.96 -38.72
C PRO A 158 -27.55 15.77 -39.32
N ALA A 159 -28.04 15.88 -40.57
CA ALA A 159 -28.74 14.78 -41.26
C ALA A 159 -27.77 13.79 -41.95
N ASP A 160 -26.53 14.19 -42.19
CA ASP A 160 -25.50 13.37 -42.84
C ASP A 160 -24.14 13.42 -42.13
N ALA A 161 -24.13 13.96 -40.90
CA ALA A 161 -22.97 13.93 -40.05
C ALA A 161 -22.48 12.50 -39.80
N TYR A 162 -21.25 12.36 -39.33
CA TYR A 162 -20.60 11.06 -39.21
C TYR A 162 -21.57 9.85 -39.36
N PRO A 163 -21.25 8.87 -40.23
CA PRO A 163 -19.95 8.63 -40.85
C PRO A 163 -19.65 9.45 -42.12
N GLY A 164 -20.52 10.35 -42.55
CA GLY A 164 -20.32 11.21 -43.70
C GLY A 164 -20.22 10.50 -45.06
N THR A 165 -20.36 11.26 -46.14
CA THR A 165 -20.16 10.76 -47.50
C THR A 165 -18.83 11.23 -48.04
N GLY A 166 -17.73 10.55 -47.73
CA GLY A 166 -16.45 10.96 -48.27
C GLY A 166 -15.26 10.59 -47.38
N VAL A 167 -14.32 11.48 -47.29
CA VAL A 167 -13.15 11.28 -46.40
C VAL A 167 -13.60 11.47 -44.97
N SER A 168 -13.38 10.48 -44.11
CA SER A 168 -13.66 10.59 -42.69
C SER A 168 -12.85 11.76 -42.09
N GLU A 169 -13.52 12.59 -41.32
CA GLU A 169 -12.88 13.65 -40.53
C GLU A 169 -12.31 13.12 -39.23
N TRP A 170 -12.43 11.84 -38.98
CA TRP A 170 -12.11 11.19 -37.72
C TRP A 170 -11.08 10.07 -37.89
N VAL A 171 -10.11 10.04 -36.98
CA VAL A 171 -9.23 8.89 -36.76
C VAL A 171 -9.89 7.97 -35.75
N VAL A 172 -9.97 6.68 -36.07
CA VAL A 172 -10.53 5.66 -35.16
C VAL A 172 -9.41 5.03 -34.37
N LEU A 173 -9.51 5.12 -33.07
CA LEU A 173 -8.55 4.57 -32.09
C LEU A 173 -9.19 3.42 -31.31
N GLU A 174 -8.38 2.65 -30.61
CA GLU A 174 -8.85 1.55 -29.79
C GLU A 174 -9.72 2.06 -28.62
N LYS A 175 -10.54 1.17 -28.09
CA LYS A 175 -11.38 1.41 -26.93
C LYS A 175 -10.55 1.91 -25.74
N ASP A 176 -11.09 2.86 -25.00
CA ASP A 176 -10.44 3.48 -23.83
C ASP A 176 -9.14 4.26 -24.15
N THR A 177 -8.86 4.59 -25.43
CA THR A 177 -7.80 5.52 -25.78
C THR A 177 -8.21 6.92 -25.35
N SER A 178 -7.51 7.51 -24.38
CA SER A 178 -7.85 8.83 -23.81
C SER A 178 -6.70 9.85 -23.90
N ASN A 179 -5.57 9.46 -24.45
CA ASN A 179 -4.37 10.29 -24.54
C ASN A 179 -4.47 11.53 -25.45
N GLY A 180 -5.62 11.73 -26.11
CA GLY A 180 -5.92 12.94 -26.89
C GLY A 180 -6.86 13.91 -26.18
N LEU A 181 -7.56 13.46 -25.13
CA LEU A 181 -8.43 14.35 -24.36
C LEU A 181 -7.61 15.43 -23.66
N GLY A 182 -8.05 16.68 -23.77
CA GLY A 182 -7.38 17.82 -23.14
C GLY A 182 -6.57 18.68 -24.11
N CYS A 183 -6.45 18.30 -25.38
CA CYS A 183 -5.73 19.09 -26.41
C CYS A 183 -6.33 18.91 -27.81
N ILE A 184 -5.96 19.78 -28.75
CA ILE A 184 -6.32 19.68 -30.16
C ILE A 184 -5.19 18.98 -30.91
N GLY A 185 -5.46 17.85 -31.58
CA GLY A 185 -4.43 17.23 -32.44
C GLY A 185 -4.68 15.77 -32.79
N GLU A 186 -4.04 15.29 -33.89
CA GLU A 186 -4.10 13.89 -34.33
C GLU A 186 -3.17 12.97 -33.53
N GLY A 187 -2.24 13.57 -32.77
CA GLY A 187 -1.27 12.87 -31.91
C GLY A 187 -1.81 12.64 -30.51
N GLU A 188 -1.01 11.99 -29.72
CA GLU A 188 -1.15 12.09 -28.27
C GLU A 188 -1.12 13.57 -27.89
N CYS A 189 -1.82 13.97 -26.86
CA CYS A 189 -1.73 15.32 -26.32
C CYS A 189 -0.30 15.55 -25.77
N THR A 190 0.64 15.69 -26.70
CA THR A 190 2.03 16.04 -26.38
C THR A 190 2.19 17.54 -26.14
N ASP A 191 1.15 18.33 -26.46
CA ASP A 191 1.15 19.79 -26.33
C ASP A 191 -0.14 20.35 -25.66
N VAL A 192 -0.61 19.80 -24.55
CA VAL A 192 -0.71 20.74 -23.45
C VAL A 192 0.74 21.18 -23.27
N GLU A 193 1.09 22.45 -23.43
CA GLU A 193 2.28 22.96 -22.79
C GLU A 193 2.15 22.70 -21.29
N LEU A 194 2.31 21.45 -20.88
CA LEU A 194 3.15 21.12 -19.76
C LEU A 194 4.45 21.75 -20.21
N VAL A 195 4.70 22.94 -19.67
CA VAL A 195 5.97 23.62 -19.84
C VAL A 195 7.00 22.52 -19.77
N ASP A 196 7.56 22.10 -20.93
CA ASP A 196 8.57 21.04 -21.03
C ASP A 196 9.86 21.61 -20.44
N THR A 197 9.76 21.95 -19.17
CA THR A 197 10.87 22.13 -18.29
C THR A 197 10.91 20.86 -17.45
N GLU A 198 12.08 20.26 -17.32
CA GLU A 198 12.34 19.23 -16.31
C GLU A 198 11.66 19.57 -14.96
N ALA A 199 11.47 20.86 -14.67
CA ALA A 199 10.74 21.37 -13.53
C ALA A 199 9.24 20.95 -13.48
N ALA A 200 8.53 20.91 -14.62
CA ALA A 200 7.11 20.51 -14.62
C ALA A 200 6.93 19.01 -14.41
N LYS A 201 7.86 18.21 -14.92
CA LYS A 201 7.90 16.76 -14.67
C LYS A 201 8.15 16.43 -13.20
N GLY A 202 8.78 17.36 -12.46
CA GLY A 202 9.06 17.26 -11.04
C GLY A 202 7.88 17.63 -10.13
N ILE A 203 6.77 18.13 -10.67
CA ILE A 203 5.63 18.63 -9.89
C ILE A 203 4.43 17.68 -10.02
N CYS A 204 3.98 17.12 -8.91
CA CYS A 204 2.72 16.38 -8.84
C CYS A 204 1.54 17.35 -8.73
N SER A 205 1.04 17.85 -9.87
CA SER A 205 -0.02 18.87 -9.88
C SER A 205 -1.42 18.33 -9.48
N ASN A 206 -1.60 17.00 -9.50
CA ASN A 206 -2.82 16.32 -9.02
C ASN A 206 -2.72 15.81 -7.58
N CYS A 207 -1.57 16.02 -6.90
CA CYS A 207 -1.43 15.70 -5.49
C CYS A 207 -2.23 16.71 -4.65
N PRO A 208 -3.21 16.27 -3.83
CA PRO A 208 -3.90 17.15 -2.91
C PRO A 208 -2.93 17.81 -1.92
N ASP A 209 -3.23 19.04 -1.51
CA ASP A 209 -2.55 19.65 -0.38
C ASP A 209 -2.94 18.90 0.91
N LEU A 210 -1.99 18.18 1.50
CA LEU A 210 -2.19 17.35 2.67
C LEU A 210 -1.22 17.76 3.77
N ALA A 211 -1.77 18.27 4.87
CA ALA A 211 -0.97 18.64 6.03
C ALA A 211 -0.59 17.40 6.86
N PRO A 212 0.64 17.29 7.33
CA PRO A 212 1.04 16.26 8.29
C PRO A 212 0.18 16.29 9.56
N ILE A 213 -0.16 15.13 10.09
CA ILE A 213 -0.92 14.95 11.34
C ILE A 213 -0.03 14.59 12.53
N ALA A 214 1.19 14.16 12.26
CA ALA A 214 2.23 13.84 13.23
C ALA A 214 3.56 14.45 12.78
N LYS A 215 4.55 14.45 13.66
CA LYS A 215 5.90 14.89 13.34
C LYS A 215 6.90 13.87 13.84
N GLN A 216 7.90 13.60 13.03
CA GLN A 216 8.96 12.66 13.40
C GLN A 216 9.71 13.09 14.66
N GLU A 217 9.89 14.40 14.88
CA GLU A 217 10.56 14.93 16.07
C GLU A 217 9.82 14.66 17.38
N ASP A 218 8.51 14.40 17.32
CA ASP A 218 7.65 14.08 18.47
C ASP A 218 7.51 12.55 18.69
N TYR A 219 8.12 11.72 17.82
CA TYR A 219 8.04 10.27 17.93
C TYR A 219 8.90 9.75 19.09
N ASP A 220 8.26 9.05 20.02
CA ASP A 220 8.90 8.30 21.10
C ASP A 220 8.53 6.82 20.96
N GLU A 221 9.50 6.00 20.62
CA GLU A 221 9.32 4.57 20.39
C GLU A 221 8.73 3.84 21.60
N ASN A 222 9.18 4.18 22.81
CA ASN A 222 8.69 3.53 24.04
C ASN A 222 7.22 3.89 24.32
N ALA A 223 6.83 5.12 24.00
CA ALA A 223 5.42 5.53 24.11
C ALA A 223 4.56 4.93 23.00
N TYR A 224 5.11 4.84 21.78
CA TYR A 224 4.40 4.33 20.61
C TYR A 224 4.18 2.81 20.71
N TYR A 225 5.22 2.02 20.99
CA TYR A 225 5.16 0.55 21.10
C TYR A 225 4.99 0.06 22.55
N GLY A 226 4.36 0.85 23.41
CA GLY A 226 4.27 0.54 24.85
C GLY A 226 3.59 -0.78 25.20
N ASN A 227 2.67 -1.31 24.36
CA ASN A 227 2.11 -2.64 24.55
C ASN A 227 3.07 -3.72 24.02
N ALA A 228 3.62 -3.55 22.82
CA ALA A 228 4.48 -4.53 22.17
C ALA A 228 5.81 -4.73 22.92
N LEU A 229 6.44 -3.66 23.43
CA LEU A 229 7.69 -3.73 24.19
C LEU A 229 7.58 -4.49 25.54
N THR A 230 6.38 -4.76 26.00
CA THR A 230 6.11 -5.51 27.24
C THR A 230 5.47 -6.87 27.01
N ALA A 231 5.17 -7.19 25.74
CA ALA A 231 4.57 -8.46 25.35
C ALA A 231 5.64 -9.45 24.89
N GLU A 232 5.40 -10.75 25.11
CA GLU A 232 6.30 -11.83 24.75
C GLU A 232 5.52 -12.97 24.08
N GLY A 233 6.20 -13.75 23.25
CA GLY A 233 5.64 -14.96 22.64
C GLY A 233 4.34 -14.71 21.88
N ALA A 234 3.31 -15.46 22.18
CA ALA A 234 2.02 -15.40 21.46
C ALA A 234 1.26 -14.07 21.61
N ASP A 235 1.56 -13.28 22.65
CA ASP A 235 0.89 -12.00 22.90
C ASP A 235 1.50 -10.83 22.09
N LEU A 236 2.75 -10.97 21.59
CA LEU A 236 3.48 -9.92 20.90
C LEU A 236 2.73 -9.44 19.64
N ARG A 237 2.26 -10.36 18.81
CA ARG A 237 1.53 -10.05 17.58
C ARG A 237 0.30 -9.18 17.84
N ALA A 238 -0.53 -9.55 18.81
CA ALA A 238 -1.72 -8.78 19.16
C ALA A 238 -1.37 -7.42 19.78
N ALA A 239 -0.29 -7.33 20.54
CA ALA A 239 0.21 -6.08 21.11
C ALA A 239 0.71 -5.11 20.02
N ILE A 240 1.44 -5.60 19.05
CA ILE A 240 1.87 -4.81 17.87
C ILE A 240 0.64 -4.32 17.09
N ASN A 241 -0.30 -5.22 16.74
CA ASN A 241 -1.54 -4.82 16.05
C ASN A 241 -2.25 -3.66 16.75
N LYS A 242 -2.35 -3.73 18.08
CA LYS A 242 -2.96 -2.68 18.89
C LYS A 242 -2.21 -1.35 18.81
N ASP A 243 -0.88 -1.37 18.87
CA ASP A 243 -0.07 -0.16 18.84
C ASP A 243 -0.10 0.52 17.47
N ILE A 244 0.03 -0.24 16.37
CA ILE A 244 0.06 0.31 15.00
C ILE A 244 -1.32 0.65 14.45
N SER A 245 -2.41 0.24 15.13
CA SER A 245 -3.78 0.58 14.74
C SER A 245 -4.30 1.83 15.44
N ARG A 246 -3.70 2.24 16.55
CA ARG A 246 -4.24 3.26 17.48
C ARG A 246 -4.46 4.62 16.83
N ASP A 247 -3.49 5.13 16.10
CA ASP A 247 -3.48 6.49 15.56
C ASP A 247 -3.52 6.50 14.02
N HIS A 248 -3.78 5.35 13.40
CA HIS A 248 -3.89 5.22 11.96
C HIS A 248 -5.06 6.03 11.43
N LYS A 249 -4.80 6.98 10.53
CA LYS A 249 -5.77 7.75 9.77
C LYS A 249 -5.94 7.15 8.38
N GLN A 250 -7.16 6.79 8.01
CA GLN A 250 -7.44 6.39 6.63
C GLN A 250 -7.22 7.57 5.68
N LEU A 251 -6.39 7.37 4.68
CA LEU A 251 -6.21 8.32 3.57
C LEU A 251 -7.32 8.11 2.53
N THR A 252 -7.65 9.16 1.79
CA THR A 252 -8.36 8.97 0.52
C THR A 252 -7.37 8.46 -0.54
N TYR A 253 -7.88 7.78 -1.56
CA TYR A 253 -6.99 7.29 -2.62
C TYR A 253 -6.28 8.42 -3.36
N SER A 254 -6.88 9.62 -3.44
CA SER A 254 -6.22 10.81 -3.97
C SER A 254 -5.09 11.32 -3.07
N GLU A 255 -5.26 11.33 -1.74
CA GLU A 255 -4.21 11.73 -0.79
C GLU A 255 -2.98 10.81 -0.84
N VAL A 256 -3.16 9.55 -1.26
CA VAL A 256 -2.02 8.62 -1.45
C VAL A 256 -1.01 9.16 -2.45
N TRP A 257 -1.42 9.89 -3.52
CA TRP A 257 -0.46 10.53 -4.42
C TRP A 257 0.52 11.43 -3.66
N THR A 258 -0.01 12.29 -2.77
CA THR A 258 0.82 13.18 -1.94
C THR A 258 1.76 12.39 -1.06
N VAL A 259 1.25 11.38 -0.35
CA VAL A 259 2.08 10.62 0.60
C VAL A 259 3.22 9.90 -0.12
N VAL A 260 2.94 9.18 -1.23
CA VAL A 260 3.99 8.42 -1.92
C VAL A 260 4.98 9.30 -2.68
N THR A 261 4.61 10.53 -3.07
CA THR A 261 5.57 11.48 -3.63
C THR A 261 6.54 12.07 -2.60
N HIS A 262 6.23 11.97 -1.32
CA HIS A 262 7.11 12.37 -0.23
C HIS A 262 7.85 11.17 0.38
N SER A 263 7.15 10.04 0.58
CA SER A 263 7.74 8.86 1.23
C SER A 263 8.72 8.12 0.33
N ASP A 264 8.51 8.17 -0.97
CA ASP A 264 9.33 7.50 -1.99
C ASP A 264 10.12 8.50 -2.86
N GLU A 265 10.37 9.71 -2.32
CA GLU A 265 11.20 10.72 -2.97
C GLU A 265 12.61 10.20 -3.23
N ASP A 266 13.16 10.49 -4.41
CA ASP A 266 14.55 10.15 -4.72
C ASP A 266 15.50 10.91 -3.78
N PRO A 267 16.37 10.23 -3.01
CA PRO A 267 17.28 10.88 -2.06
C PRO A 267 18.24 11.90 -2.67
N THR A 268 18.40 11.88 -3.99
CA THR A 268 19.33 12.75 -4.74
C THR A 268 18.63 13.80 -5.60
N ASP A 269 17.30 13.69 -5.78
CA ASP A 269 16.51 14.57 -6.66
C ASP A 269 15.07 14.67 -6.17
N ASP A 270 14.75 15.71 -5.42
CA ASP A 270 13.45 15.95 -4.79
C ASP A 270 12.30 16.17 -5.79
N THR A 271 12.59 16.24 -7.09
CA THR A 271 11.60 16.30 -8.16
C THR A 271 11.14 14.93 -8.65
N LYS A 272 11.73 13.85 -8.14
CA LYS A 272 11.51 12.47 -8.60
C LYS A 272 11.00 11.56 -7.48
N VAL A 273 10.41 10.45 -7.89
CA VAL A 273 10.07 9.30 -7.04
C VAL A 273 10.85 8.06 -7.46
N ALA A 274 11.26 7.26 -6.50
CA ALA A 274 11.93 5.99 -6.73
C ALA A 274 10.90 4.89 -7.05
N LEU A 275 11.10 4.19 -8.17
CA LEU A 275 10.22 3.11 -8.64
C LEU A 275 10.66 1.78 -8.04
N ILE A 276 9.77 1.14 -7.26
CA ILE A 276 10.11 -0.05 -6.47
C ILE A 276 10.70 -1.19 -7.32
N TYR A 277 10.09 -1.56 -8.44
CA TYR A 277 10.53 -2.72 -9.23
C TYR A 277 11.58 -2.37 -10.28
N LYS A 278 11.61 -1.11 -10.75
CA LYS A 278 12.54 -0.71 -11.81
C LYS A 278 13.90 -0.24 -11.29
N GLY A 279 13.98 0.14 -10.01
CA GLY A 279 15.23 0.62 -9.39
C GLY A 279 15.74 1.95 -9.94
N THR A 280 14.90 2.68 -10.67
CA THR A 280 15.18 4.01 -11.23
C THR A 280 14.19 5.02 -10.69
N SER A 281 14.47 6.31 -10.88
CA SER A 281 13.59 7.39 -10.47
C SER A 281 12.99 8.13 -11.65
N ILE A 282 11.75 8.59 -11.49
CA ILE A 282 10.99 9.29 -12.51
C ILE A 282 10.34 10.55 -11.92
N GLY A 283 10.11 11.56 -12.74
CA GLY A 283 9.48 12.82 -12.30
C GLY A 283 8.13 12.60 -11.61
N LYS A 284 7.90 13.28 -10.50
CA LYS A 284 6.65 13.19 -9.70
C LYS A 284 5.39 13.48 -10.52
N GLY A 285 5.48 14.37 -11.51
CA GLY A 285 4.39 14.74 -12.43
C GLY A 285 4.08 13.69 -13.50
N LEU A 286 4.94 12.69 -13.70
CA LEU A 286 4.71 11.61 -14.65
C LEU A 286 3.89 10.46 -14.03
N ASN A 287 2.96 10.79 -13.16
CA ASN A 287 2.06 9.81 -12.55
C ASN A 287 0.83 9.53 -13.42
N ALA A 288 0.29 8.32 -13.31
CA ALA A 288 -0.83 7.86 -14.12
C ALA A 288 -2.12 8.68 -13.94
N GLY A 289 -2.25 9.40 -12.84
CA GLY A 289 -3.37 10.32 -12.60
C GLY A 289 -3.30 11.61 -13.45
N LEU A 290 -2.11 11.97 -13.96
CA LEU A 290 -1.90 13.12 -14.85
C LEU A 290 -1.64 12.68 -16.30
N ALA A 291 -0.82 11.64 -16.47
CA ALA A 291 -0.24 11.27 -17.75
C ALA A 291 -0.82 9.96 -18.33
N GLY A 292 -1.78 9.31 -17.62
CA GLY A 292 -2.32 8.01 -18.00
C GLY A 292 -1.37 6.83 -17.69
N ASN A 293 -1.81 5.60 -17.96
CA ASN A 293 -1.01 4.38 -17.74
C ASN A 293 -0.09 4.08 -18.94
N GLY A 294 0.64 5.07 -19.45
CA GLY A 294 1.66 4.85 -20.48
C GLY A 294 2.87 4.10 -19.92
N SER A 295 3.68 3.49 -20.81
CA SER A 295 4.89 2.75 -20.44
C SER A 295 5.97 3.60 -19.75
N ASP A 296 5.88 4.92 -19.90
CA ASP A 296 6.85 5.88 -19.35
C ASP A 296 6.31 6.64 -18.12
N ASN A 297 5.23 6.14 -17.51
CA ASN A 297 4.57 6.74 -16.36
C ASN A 297 4.61 5.80 -15.16
N TRP A 298 4.42 6.37 -13.97
CA TRP A 298 4.31 5.59 -12.76
C TRP A 298 2.88 5.62 -12.18
N ASN A 299 2.52 4.56 -11.47
CA ASN A 299 1.26 4.46 -10.75
C ASN A 299 1.48 4.00 -9.30
N ARG A 300 0.38 3.93 -8.53
CA ARG A 300 0.40 3.47 -7.13
C ARG A 300 0.24 1.95 -7.14
N GLU A 301 1.35 1.26 -6.94
CA GLU A 301 1.37 -0.18 -6.76
C GLU A 301 0.80 -0.56 -5.40
N HIS A 302 -0.13 -1.50 -5.38
CA HIS A 302 -0.56 -2.21 -4.19
C HIS A 302 0.33 -3.44 -4.02
N VAL A 303 1.38 -3.37 -3.21
CA VAL A 303 2.32 -4.49 -2.99
C VAL A 303 1.58 -5.73 -2.48
N TRP A 304 0.71 -5.60 -1.49
CA TRP A 304 -0.35 -6.58 -1.29
C TRP A 304 -1.47 -6.28 -2.30
N SER A 305 -1.65 -7.15 -3.28
CA SER A 305 -2.63 -6.90 -4.33
C SER A 305 -4.04 -6.72 -3.76
N LYS A 306 -4.70 -5.61 -4.12
CA LYS A 306 -6.05 -5.30 -3.63
C LYS A 306 -7.10 -6.36 -3.97
N SER A 307 -6.89 -7.15 -5.02
CA SER A 307 -7.76 -8.29 -5.36
C SER A 307 -7.72 -9.41 -4.31
N HIS A 308 -6.75 -9.39 -3.40
CA HIS A 308 -6.62 -10.32 -2.28
C HIS A 308 -7.17 -9.67 -1.00
N GLY A 309 -8.50 -9.51 -0.96
CA GLY A 309 -9.26 -9.17 0.24
C GLY A 309 -9.80 -7.75 0.36
N PHE A 310 -9.32 -6.74 -0.39
CA PHE A 310 -9.77 -5.35 -0.23
C PHE A 310 -9.92 -4.57 -1.55
N PRO A 311 -10.81 -5.00 -2.45
CA PRO A 311 -10.98 -4.34 -3.75
C PRO A 311 -11.62 -2.94 -3.68
N GLU A 312 -12.18 -2.55 -2.54
CA GLU A 312 -12.98 -1.32 -2.40
C GLU A 312 -12.19 -0.22 -1.70
N GLN A 313 -12.24 1.01 -2.23
CA GLN A 313 -11.57 2.19 -1.64
C GLN A 313 -12.04 2.55 -0.22
N SER A 314 -13.21 2.05 0.20
CA SER A 314 -13.71 2.23 1.57
C SER A 314 -13.01 1.33 2.60
N GLN A 315 -12.25 0.34 2.15
CA GLN A 315 -11.45 -0.53 2.99
C GLN A 315 -10.12 0.15 3.30
N TRP A 316 -9.73 0.20 4.56
CA TRP A 316 -8.54 0.94 4.97
C TRP A 316 -7.25 0.44 4.32
N ALA A 317 -7.13 -0.88 4.14
CA ALA A 317 -5.99 -1.47 3.44
C ALA A 317 -5.82 -0.93 2.01
N TYR A 318 -6.90 -0.53 1.33
CA TYR A 318 -6.83 -0.01 -0.04
C TYR A 318 -5.99 1.28 -0.15
N THR A 319 -5.96 2.09 0.91
CA THR A 319 -5.30 3.39 0.91
C THR A 319 -4.15 3.48 1.90
N ASP A 320 -3.73 2.34 2.48
CA ASP A 320 -2.63 2.29 3.43
C ASP A 320 -1.28 2.50 2.74
N ALA A 321 -0.66 3.65 3.04
CA ALA A 321 0.59 4.06 2.41
C ALA A 321 1.78 3.16 2.75
N HIS A 322 1.70 2.32 3.80
CA HIS A 322 2.80 1.41 4.14
C HIS A 322 3.06 0.34 3.06
N HIS A 323 2.04 -0.05 2.28
CA HIS A 323 2.21 -1.01 1.19
C HIS A 323 1.96 -0.41 -0.20
N LEU A 324 1.64 0.88 -0.29
CA LEU A 324 1.50 1.57 -1.58
C LEU A 324 2.83 2.18 -2.00
N ARG A 325 3.31 1.86 -3.21
CA ARG A 325 4.60 2.32 -3.73
C ARG A 325 4.47 2.88 -5.16
N PRO A 326 5.29 3.86 -5.53
CA PRO A 326 5.45 4.20 -6.95
C PRO A 326 6.03 3.00 -7.70
N ALA A 327 5.37 2.59 -8.77
CA ALA A 327 5.87 1.57 -9.69
C ALA A 327 5.70 2.03 -11.13
N ASP A 328 6.63 1.65 -11.99
CA ASP A 328 6.45 1.78 -13.44
C ASP A 328 5.16 1.07 -13.85
N ALA A 329 4.31 1.75 -14.64
CA ALA A 329 2.96 1.27 -14.94
C ALA A 329 2.96 -0.03 -15.74
N SER A 330 3.94 -0.22 -16.64
CA SER A 330 4.09 -1.46 -17.41
C SER A 330 4.57 -2.62 -16.54
N ILE A 331 5.56 -2.38 -15.67
CA ILE A 331 6.06 -3.40 -14.73
C ILE A 331 4.99 -3.76 -13.71
N ASN A 332 4.23 -2.79 -13.22
CA ASN A 332 3.09 -3.06 -12.34
C ASN A 332 2.03 -3.93 -13.05
N SER A 333 1.79 -3.70 -14.34
CA SER A 333 0.90 -4.56 -15.13
C SER A 333 1.45 -5.97 -15.31
N GLU A 334 2.78 -6.14 -15.47
CA GLU A 334 3.44 -7.44 -15.54
C GLU A 334 3.41 -8.19 -14.20
N ARG A 335 3.55 -7.46 -13.07
CA ARG A 335 3.41 -8.00 -11.72
C ARG A 335 1.98 -8.47 -11.46
N SER A 336 0.97 -7.72 -11.93
CA SER A 336 -0.45 -8.08 -11.81
C SER A 336 -0.85 -8.31 -10.33
N ASN A 337 -1.42 -9.45 -10.03
CA ASN A 337 -1.84 -9.89 -8.69
C ASN A 337 -1.16 -11.19 -8.26
N LEU A 338 0.00 -11.49 -8.84
CA LEU A 338 0.77 -12.68 -8.55
C LEU A 338 1.29 -12.68 -7.12
N ASP A 339 1.38 -13.86 -6.52
CA ASP A 339 2.04 -14.07 -5.25
C ASP A 339 3.54 -13.76 -5.33
N PHE A 340 4.17 -13.48 -4.21
CA PHE A 340 5.62 -13.30 -4.17
C PHE A 340 6.33 -14.64 -3.93
N ASN A 341 7.21 -15.02 -4.86
CA ASN A 341 8.06 -16.19 -4.73
C ASN A 341 9.32 -16.07 -5.59
N GLU A 342 10.28 -16.96 -5.39
CA GLU A 342 11.50 -17.03 -6.18
C GLU A 342 11.29 -17.78 -7.50
N GLY A 343 11.94 -17.35 -8.56
CA GLY A 343 11.96 -18.03 -9.85
C GLY A 343 11.27 -17.29 -10.98
N GLY A 344 11.02 -18.00 -12.07
CA GLY A 344 10.43 -17.46 -13.28
C GLY A 344 11.44 -16.90 -14.28
N ASP A 345 10.91 -16.31 -15.36
CA ASP A 345 11.70 -15.70 -16.42
C ASP A 345 11.87 -14.18 -16.17
N PRO A 346 13.02 -13.60 -16.52
CA PRO A 346 13.26 -12.16 -16.41
C PRO A 346 12.24 -11.33 -17.20
N ILE A 347 11.76 -10.25 -16.61
CA ILE A 347 10.88 -9.28 -17.27
C ILE A 347 11.72 -8.43 -18.24
N THR A 348 11.31 -8.35 -19.48
CA THR A 348 12.12 -7.71 -20.54
C THR A 348 12.53 -6.27 -20.21
N GLU A 349 11.62 -5.46 -19.68
CA GLU A 349 11.83 -4.05 -19.36
C GLU A 349 12.60 -3.82 -18.07
N ALA A 350 12.52 -4.78 -17.13
CA ALA A 350 13.20 -4.72 -15.83
C ALA A 350 13.75 -6.12 -15.45
N PRO A 351 14.83 -6.59 -16.08
CA PRO A 351 15.28 -7.98 -16.06
C PRO A 351 15.79 -8.48 -14.71
N GLU A 352 15.97 -7.60 -13.74
CA GLU A 352 16.27 -7.95 -12.35
C GLU A 352 15.05 -8.53 -11.62
N ASN A 353 13.83 -8.26 -12.14
CA ASN A 353 12.62 -8.90 -11.67
C ASN A 353 12.29 -10.11 -12.56
N LYS A 354 11.70 -11.12 -11.96
CA LYS A 354 11.28 -12.34 -12.67
C LYS A 354 9.81 -12.64 -12.39
N LYS A 355 9.17 -13.34 -13.30
CA LYS A 355 7.83 -13.86 -13.10
C LYS A 355 7.63 -15.19 -13.81
N ASP A 356 6.71 -15.95 -13.31
CA ASP A 356 6.13 -17.12 -13.99
C ASP A 356 4.59 -17.01 -14.05
N SER A 357 3.90 -18.13 -14.10
CA SER A 357 2.43 -18.14 -14.25
C SER A 357 1.67 -17.75 -12.98
N ASP A 358 2.29 -17.82 -11.82
CA ASP A 358 1.65 -17.70 -10.51
C ASP A 358 2.45 -16.92 -9.46
N SER A 359 3.69 -16.51 -9.79
CA SER A 359 4.52 -15.74 -8.87
C SER A 359 5.36 -14.63 -9.53
N PHE A 360 5.77 -13.70 -8.70
CA PHE A 360 6.64 -12.58 -9.04
C PHE A 360 7.80 -12.50 -8.05
N GLU A 361 9.04 -12.50 -8.59
CA GLU A 361 10.26 -12.27 -7.83
C GLU A 361 10.76 -10.84 -8.09
N PRO A 362 10.71 -9.92 -7.11
CA PRO A 362 11.26 -8.58 -7.27
C PRO A 362 12.79 -8.61 -7.30
N ARG A 363 13.41 -7.53 -7.77
CA ARG A 363 14.87 -7.33 -7.70
C ARG A 363 15.38 -7.45 -6.26
N ASP A 364 16.62 -7.89 -6.10
CA ASP A 364 17.18 -8.27 -4.78
C ASP A 364 17.15 -7.12 -3.76
N GLU A 365 17.38 -5.87 -4.19
CA GLU A 365 17.46 -4.69 -3.31
C GLU A 365 16.13 -4.22 -2.70
N VAL A 366 15.02 -4.87 -3.03
CA VAL A 366 13.70 -4.55 -2.48
C VAL A 366 12.94 -5.78 -1.96
N LYS A 367 13.61 -6.92 -1.92
CA LYS A 367 13.01 -8.15 -1.39
C LYS A 367 12.61 -8.01 0.06
N GLY A 368 13.49 -7.44 0.87
CA GLY A 368 13.21 -7.12 2.28
C GLY A 368 12.13 -6.07 2.45
N ASP A 369 12.16 -5.00 1.62
CA ASP A 369 11.12 -3.96 1.60
C ASP A 369 9.74 -4.60 1.40
N VAL A 370 9.61 -5.43 0.35
CA VAL A 370 8.37 -6.15 0.04
C VAL A 370 7.95 -7.03 1.21
N ALA A 371 8.87 -7.83 1.76
CA ALA A 371 8.58 -8.71 2.88
C ALA A 371 8.03 -7.95 4.09
N ARG A 372 8.68 -6.85 4.50
CA ARG A 372 8.25 -6.03 5.64
C ARG A 372 6.92 -5.33 5.43
N MET A 373 6.59 -4.96 4.18
CA MET A 373 5.24 -4.47 3.85
C MET A 373 4.19 -5.57 4.00
N MET A 374 4.48 -6.78 3.54
CA MET A 374 3.57 -7.92 3.63
C MET A 374 3.33 -8.35 5.08
N PHE A 375 4.38 -8.42 5.91
CA PHE A 375 4.23 -8.67 7.35
C PHE A 375 3.42 -7.59 8.06
N TYR A 376 3.63 -6.33 7.68
CA TYR A 376 2.82 -5.23 8.21
C TYR A 376 1.34 -5.41 7.89
N MET A 377 0.99 -5.72 6.66
CA MET A 377 -0.40 -5.91 6.24
C MET A 377 -1.07 -7.06 6.97
N ASP A 378 -0.37 -8.18 7.14
CA ASP A 378 -0.83 -9.35 7.88
C ASP A 378 -1.11 -9.02 9.35
N VAL A 379 -0.22 -8.28 10.03
CA VAL A 379 -0.40 -7.92 11.44
C VAL A 379 -1.36 -6.76 11.62
N ARG A 380 -1.30 -5.71 10.77
CA ARG A 380 -2.16 -4.52 10.89
C ARG A 380 -3.64 -4.85 10.71
N TYR A 381 -3.95 -5.74 9.80
CA TYR A 381 -5.33 -6.09 9.45
C TYR A 381 -5.77 -7.44 10.03
N GLU A 382 -5.21 -7.81 11.18
CA GLU A 382 -5.64 -8.98 11.94
C GLU A 382 -7.00 -8.74 12.63
N GLY A 383 -7.92 -9.68 12.44
CA GLY A 383 -9.22 -9.67 13.10
C GLY A 383 -10.31 -8.90 12.34
N ALA A 384 -11.53 -8.93 12.88
CA ALA A 384 -12.69 -8.24 12.31
C ALA A 384 -12.62 -6.74 12.68
N ALA A 385 -12.00 -5.96 11.85
CA ALA A 385 -11.72 -4.58 12.16
C ALA A 385 -12.91 -3.64 11.88
N SER A 386 -12.95 -2.54 12.63
CA SER A 386 -13.82 -1.39 12.39
C SER A 386 -13.48 -0.62 11.09
N ASP A 387 -12.47 -1.06 10.34
CA ASP A 387 -11.89 -0.43 9.17
C ASP A 387 -12.31 -1.07 7.83
N ASN A 388 -13.37 -1.84 7.81
CA ASN A 388 -13.92 -2.54 6.64
C ASN A 388 -12.94 -3.47 5.90
N THR A 389 -11.77 -3.72 6.44
CA THR A 389 -10.80 -4.65 5.85
C THR A 389 -10.97 -6.04 6.47
N PRO A 390 -11.01 -7.13 5.70
CA PRO A 390 -11.02 -8.47 6.24
C PRO A 390 -9.70 -8.78 6.96
N ASN A 391 -9.67 -9.88 7.71
CA ASN A 391 -8.43 -10.40 8.27
C ASN A 391 -7.50 -10.82 7.12
N LEU A 392 -6.38 -10.11 6.93
CA LEU A 392 -5.38 -10.45 5.92
C LEU A 392 -4.41 -11.48 6.50
N VAL A 393 -4.06 -12.51 5.73
CA VAL A 393 -3.24 -13.62 6.20
C VAL A 393 -2.15 -13.98 5.21
N LEU A 394 -0.90 -14.01 5.66
CA LEU A 394 0.19 -14.61 4.92
C LEU A 394 0.17 -16.13 5.06
N VAL A 395 0.10 -16.82 3.94
CA VAL A 395 0.04 -18.28 3.88
C VAL A 395 1.32 -18.88 3.30
N LYS A 396 1.57 -20.15 3.59
CA LYS A 396 2.75 -20.87 3.06
C LYS A 396 2.55 -21.42 1.64
N ASN A 397 1.36 -21.30 1.09
CA ASN A 397 1.04 -21.80 -0.23
C ASN A 397 1.67 -20.90 -1.30
N GLU A 398 2.12 -21.48 -2.38
CA GLU A 398 2.75 -20.75 -3.49
C GLU A 398 1.74 -19.97 -4.34
N VAL A 399 0.46 -20.40 -4.33
CA VAL A 399 -0.60 -19.78 -5.13
C VAL A 399 -1.83 -19.52 -4.28
N THR A 400 -2.24 -18.25 -4.22
CA THR A 400 -3.47 -17.82 -3.56
C THR A 400 -4.55 -17.42 -4.58
N GLU A 401 -5.82 -17.44 -4.17
CA GLU A 401 -6.92 -17.17 -5.06
C GLU A 401 -7.40 -15.71 -4.94
N ASN A 402 -7.70 -15.08 -6.08
CA ASN A 402 -8.34 -13.76 -6.10
C ASN A 402 -9.67 -13.77 -5.34
N GLY A 403 -9.87 -12.74 -4.54
CA GLY A 403 -11.08 -12.55 -3.72
C GLY A 403 -10.92 -13.04 -2.29
N GLU A 404 -9.96 -13.94 -2.02
CA GLU A 404 -9.63 -14.37 -0.66
C GLU A 404 -8.61 -13.41 -0.03
N PRO A 405 -8.70 -13.16 1.28
CA PRO A 405 -7.79 -12.25 1.99
C PRO A 405 -6.48 -12.94 2.39
N GLU A 406 -5.93 -13.73 1.49
CA GLU A 406 -4.72 -14.51 1.66
C GLU A 406 -3.67 -14.10 0.63
N PHE A 407 -2.38 -14.16 1.00
CA PHE A 407 -1.28 -13.89 0.10
C PHE A 407 -0.09 -14.81 0.39
N GLY A 408 0.61 -15.29 -0.64
CA GLY A 408 1.78 -16.15 -0.52
C GLY A 408 3.08 -15.38 -0.84
N ASN A 409 4.23 -15.91 -0.58
CA ASN A 409 4.60 -17.09 0.20
C ASN A 409 5.30 -16.67 1.49
N LEU A 410 4.73 -16.96 2.64
CA LEU A 410 5.24 -16.52 3.95
C LEU A 410 6.74 -16.81 4.14
N CYS A 411 7.20 -18.03 3.86
CA CYS A 411 8.59 -18.39 4.18
C CYS A 411 9.59 -17.89 3.13
N THR A 412 9.18 -17.62 1.91
CA THR A 412 10.00 -16.87 0.95
C THR A 412 10.17 -15.42 1.41
N LEU A 413 9.08 -14.77 1.85
CA LEU A 413 9.13 -13.41 2.41
C LEU A 413 10.00 -13.36 3.68
N TYR A 414 9.90 -14.37 4.56
CA TYR A 414 10.74 -14.47 5.75
C TYR A 414 12.23 -14.56 5.40
N LYS A 415 12.61 -15.39 4.42
CA LYS A 415 13.96 -15.47 3.89
C LYS A 415 14.43 -14.14 3.31
N TRP A 416 13.62 -13.47 2.50
CA TRP A 416 13.96 -12.17 1.91
C TRP A 416 14.20 -11.09 2.96
N HIS A 417 13.42 -11.08 4.04
CA HIS A 417 13.66 -10.17 5.16
C HIS A 417 15.03 -10.36 5.80
N GLN A 418 15.50 -11.61 5.91
CA GLN A 418 16.84 -11.90 6.47
C GLN A 418 17.96 -11.54 5.49
N GLU A 419 17.75 -11.70 4.19
CA GLU A 419 18.74 -11.45 3.14
C GLU A 419 18.89 -9.97 2.79
N ASP A 420 17.82 -9.17 2.95
CA ASP A 420 17.76 -7.74 2.63
C ASP A 420 17.34 -6.93 3.89
N PRO A 421 18.31 -6.50 4.71
CA PRO A 421 18.08 -5.74 5.94
C PRO A 421 17.47 -4.37 5.67
N VAL A 422 16.85 -3.79 6.71
CA VAL A 422 16.24 -2.45 6.66
C VAL A 422 17.26 -1.40 6.21
N SER A 423 16.91 -0.67 5.17
CA SER A 423 17.70 0.42 4.59
C SER A 423 17.37 1.79 5.20
N ASP A 424 18.25 2.76 5.03
CA ASP A 424 17.99 4.17 5.39
C ASP A 424 16.78 4.72 4.61
N PHE A 425 16.55 4.24 3.38
CA PHE A 425 15.39 4.63 2.58
C PHE A 425 14.09 4.16 3.19
N GLU A 426 14.00 2.90 3.65
CA GLU A 426 12.82 2.40 4.35
C GLU A 426 12.56 3.12 5.66
N GLN A 427 13.61 3.43 6.44
CA GLN A 427 13.47 4.19 7.67
C GLN A 427 12.90 5.58 7.40
N ASN A 428 13.44 6.29 6.41
CA ASN A 428 12.91 7.59 6.00
C ASN A 428 11.46 7.48 5.53
N ARG A 429 11.16 6.47 4.72
CA ARG A 429 9.80 6.20 4.24
C ARG A 429 8.82 5.97 5.39
N ASN A 430 9.20 5.15 6.37
CA ASN A 430 8.40 4.89 7.57
C ASN A 430 8.11 6.18 8.36
N ASN A 431 9.10 7.07 8.47
CA ASN A 431 8.96 8.37 9.11
C ASN A 431 7.96 9.26 8.36
N VAL A 432 8.07 9.36 7.04
CA VAL A 432 7.18 10.20 6.21
C VAL A 432 5.74 9.65 6.23
N VAL A 433 5.55 8.34 6.10
CA VAL A 433 4.20 7.75 6.21
C VAL A 433 3.59 8.03 7.57
N TYR A 434 4.37 7.92 8.65
CA TYR A 434 3.93 8.28 10.00
C TYR A 434 3.42 9.73 10.09
N GLU A 435 4.10 10.66 9.46
CA GLU A 435 3.67 12.07 9.50
C GLU A 435 2.29 12.29 8.87
N PHE A 436 1.93 11.57 7.82
CA PHE A 436 0.65 11.75 7.11
C PHE A 436 -0.44 10.78 7.55
N GLN A 437 -0.08 9.54 7.90
CA GLN A 437 -1.01 8.46 8.22
C GLN A 437 -1.13 8.20 9.73
N GLY A 438 -0.13 8.58 10.52
CA GLY A 438 -0.15 8.52 11.99
C GLY A 438 0.30 7.19 12.57
N ASN A 439 0.57 6.18 11.75
CA ASN A 439 1.09 4.90 12.19
C ASN A 439 2.42 4.53 11.49
N ARG A 440 3.08 3.49 11.99
CA ARG A 440 4.40 3.03 11.53
C ARG A 440 4.37 1.56 11.17
N ASN A 441 5.25 1.15 10.26
CA ASN A 441 5.54 -0.26 10.04
C ASN A 441 6.53 -0.74 11.12
N PRO A 442 6.10 -1.63 12.03
CA PRO A 442 6.91 -2.09 13.15
C PRO A 442 8.12 -2.92 12.70
N PHE A 443 8.04 -3.57 11.55
CA PHE A 443 9.10 -4.43 11.03
C PHE A 443 10.24 -3.66 10.37
N ILE A 444 10.09 -2.33 10.24
CA ILE A 444 11.15 -1.39 9.88
C ILE A 444 11.82 -0.85 11.16
N ASP A 445 11.04 -0.52 12.19
CA ASP A 445 11.55 0.00 13.46
C ASP A 445 12.19 -1.09 14.31
N ARG A 446 11.63 -2.31 14.29
CA ARG A 446 11.99 -3.50 15.07
C ARG A 446 12.01 -4.75 14.17
N PRO A 447 12.99 -4.88 13.29
CA PRO A 447 13.05 -5.99 12.33
C PRO A 447 13.11 -7.38 13.01
N GLU A 448 13.65 -7.46 14.23
CA GLU A 448 13.72 -8.68 15.02
C GLU A 448 12.33 -9.28 15.34
N TRP A 449 11.29 -8.48 15.41
CA TRP A 449 9.93 -8.97 15.65
C TRP A 449 9.38 -9.85 14.52
N VAL A 450 9.98 -9.79 13.33
CA VAL A 450 9.64 -10.73 12.25
C VAL A 450 9.98 -12.17 12.64
N GLN A 451 11.17 -12.40 13.24
CA GLN A 451 11.56 -13.72 13.74
C GLN A 451 10.61 -14.17 14.86
N ASP A 452 10.33 -13.29 15.82
CA ASP A 452 9.48 -13.61 16.98
C ASP A 452 8.07 -14.04 16.58
N ILE A 453 7.50 -13.45 15.49
CA ILE A 453 6.13 -13.71 15.04
C ILE A 453 6.05 -14.82 14.00
N PHE A 454 6.95 -14.82 13.01
CA PHE A 454 6.83 -15.65 11.83
C PHE A 454 7.91 -16.77 11.75
N GLY A 455 9.01 -16.64 12.49
CA GLY A 455 10.15 -17.55 12.42
C GLY A 455 9.79 -18.99 12.69
N ALA A 456 9.04 -19.25 13.75
CA ALA A 456 8.60 -20.62 14.11
C ALA A 456 7.79 -21.29 13.00
N ALA A 457 6.96 -20.52 12.28
CA ALA A 457 6.21 -21.01 11.14
C ALA A 457 7.11 -21.45 9.98
N CYS A 458 8.30 -20.83 9.83
CA CYS A 458 9.26 -21.13 8.78
C CYS A 458 10.44 -22.02 9.23
N GLY A 459 10.35 -22.56 10.46
CA GLY A 459 11.37 -23.48 11.02
C GLY A 459 12.52 -22.77 11.72
N ASP A 460 12.37 -21.48 11.99
CA ASP A 460 13.34 -20.63 12.67
C ASP A 460 12.64 -20.03 13.92
N ALA A 461 12.57 -20.84 14.99
CA ALA A 461 11.96 -20.41 16.25
C ALA A 461 12.86 -19.34 16.92
N PRO A 462 12.26 -18.33 17.58
CA PRO A 462 13.05 -17.35 18.32
C PRO A 462 13.82 -18.03 19.46
N ASN A 463 15.05 -17.60 19.67
CA ASN A 463 15.86 -18.05 20.80
C ASN A 463 15.32 -17.44 22.11
N LEU A 464 14.92 -18.29 23.04
CA LEU A 464 14.43 -17.89 24.36
C LEU A 464 15.56 -17.91 25.39
N PRO A 465 15.57 -16.99 26.38
CA PRO A 465 16.59 -17.03 27.42
C PRO A 465 16.47 -18.28 28.27
N PRO A 466 17.63 -18.81 28.79
CA PRO A 466 17.60 -19.92 29.72
C PRO A 466 16.77 -19.64 30.96
N VAL A 467 16.05 -20.63 31.43
CA VAL A 467 15.21 -20.52 32.64
C VAL A 467 15.99 -21.08 33.85
N ILE A 468 16.20 -20.22 34.86
CA ILE A 468 16.86 -20.60 36.15
C ILE A 468 15.79 -20.87 37.19
N GLY A 469 15.71 -22.08 37.69
CA GLY A 469 14.82 -22.43 38.79
C GLY A 469 15.28 -21.83 40.13
N SER A 470 14.36 -21.60 41.04
CA SER A 470 14.63 -21.10 42.39
C SER A 470 14.95 -22.24 43.39
N ILE A 471 15.72 -21.93 44.41
CA ILE A 471 15.90 -22.75 45.59
C ILE A 471 15.59 -21.94 46.84
N ASP A 472 15.22 -22.62 47.92
CA ASP A 472 15.05 -21.98 49.23
C ASP A 472 16.40 -21.52 49.80
N THR A 473 16.36 -20.60 50.76
CA THR A 473 17.57 -20.14 51.47
C THR A 473 18.35 -21.33 52.02
N VAL A 474 19.62 -21.38 51.71
CA VAL A 474 20.51 -22.49 52.09
C VAL A 474 21.19 -22.18 53.41
N LEU A 475 21.27 -23.19 54.32
CA LEU A 475 21.94 -23.10 55.61
C LEU A 475 23.19 -23.96 55.60
N VAL A 476 24.30 -23.42 56.10
CA VAL A 476 25.57 -24.14 56.23
C VAL A 476 26.26 -23.75 57.55
N ALA A 477 26.98 -24.68 58.21
CA ALA A 477 27.77 -24.34 59.37
C ALA A 477 29.16 -23.77 58.93
N GLU A 478 29.74 -22.87 59.75
CA GLU A 478 31.12 -22.36 59.47
C GLU A 478 32.09 -23.51 59.29
N GLY A 479 33.03 -23.39 58.35
CA GLY A 479 34.03 -24.37 58.03
C GLY A 479 33.59 -25.58 57.21
N GLU A 480 32.29 -25.75 57.00
CA GLU A 480 31.75 -26.82 56.16
C GLU A 480 31.80 -26.44 54.67
N SER A 481 32.02 -27.44 53.82
CA SER A 481 31.94 -27.27 52.36
C SER A 481 30.47 -27.39 51.90
N ILE A 482 30.06 -26.48 51.06
CA ILE A 482 28.72 -26.48 50.47
C ILE A 482 28.79 -26.49 48.94
N THR A 483 27.87 -27.19 48.32
CA THR A 483 27.66 -27.17 46.87
C THR A 483 26.18 -26.87 46.57
N ILE A 484 25.94 -25.86 45.75
CA ILE A 484 24.62 -25.39 45.35
C ILE A 484 24.47 -25.55 43.84
N THR A 485 23.47 -26.31 43.44
CA THR A 485 23.11 -26.51 42.02
C THR A 485 21.71 -25.92 41.78
N LEU A 486 21.59 -24.94 40.89
CA LEU A 486 20.29 -24.46 40.43
C LEU A 486 19.80 -25.28 39.23
N PRO A 487 18.50 -25.62 39.17
CA PRO A 487 17.94 -26.19 37.94
C PRO A 487 18.02 -25.14 36.83
N VAL A 488 18.61 -25.50 35.70
CA VAL A 488 18.63 -24.67 34.50
C VAL A 488 18.11 -25.48 33.35
N THR A 489 17.18 -24.88 32.58
CA THR A 489 16.64 -25.46 31.36
C THR A 489 16.68 -24.41 30.26
N ASP A 490 16.98 -24.85 29.07
CA ASP A 490 16.88 -24.07 27.87
C ASP A 490 15.78 -24.69 26.97
N ALA A 491 14.92 -23.85 26.37
CA ALA A 491 13.75 -24.33 25.64
C ALA A 491 14.14 -24.94 24.30
N GLU A 492 15.18 -24.40 23.66
CA GLU A 492 15.74 -24.83 22.37
C GLU A 492 16.76 -25.94 22.54
N GLY A 493 17.25 -26.13 23.75
CA GLY A 493 18.26 -27.13 24.12
C GLY A 493 19.70 -26.70 23.87
N ASP A 494 19.93 -25.40 23.83
CA ASP A 494 21.24 -24.81 23.58
C ASP A 494 22.24 -25.05 24.71
N GLU A 495 23.55 -25.06 24.40
CA GLU A 495 24.60 -25.17 25.39
C GLU A 495 24.70 -23.86 26.20
N VAL A 496 24.43 -23.96 27.50
CA VAL A 496 24.46 -22.79 28.39
C VAL A 496 25.80 -22.66 29.11
N THR A 497 26.21 -21.41 29.31
CA THR A 497 27.36 -21.03 30.14
C THR A 497 26.92 -20.43 31.45
N TYR A 498 27.77 -20.55 32.50
CA TYR A 498 27.44 -20.10 33.85
C TYR A 498 28.45 -19.05 34.32
N GLN A 499 27.99 -18.03 35.02
CA GLN A 499 28.81 -17.01 35.65
C GLN A 499 28.27 -16.63 37.01
N TRP A 500 28.99 -17.06 38.06
CA TRP A 500 28.70 -16.70 39.44
C TRP A 500 29.41 -15.41 39.84
N ALA A 501 28.76 -14.61 40.65
CA ALA A 501 29.33 -13.46 41.33
C ALA A 501 28.86 -13.40 42.78
N GLN A 502 29.77 -13.18 43.73
CA GLN A 502 29.36 -12.87 45.08
C GLN A 502 28.95 -11.39 45.17
N THR A 503 27.74 -11.13 45.70
CA THR A 503 27.14 -9.78 45.76
C THR A 503 27.08 -9.23 47.19
N GLY A 504 27.38 -10.07 48.22
CA GLY A 504 27.41 -9.61 49.62
C GLY A 504 27.87 -10.67 50.61
N GLY A 505 28.25 -10.22 51.82
CA GLY A 505 28.76 -11.05 52.91
C GLY A 505 30.29 -11.18 52.91
N TYR A 506 30.82 -12.06 53.76
CA TYR A 506 32.25 -12.36 53.80
C TYR A 506 32.74 -13.01 52.51
N ASP A 507 33.87 -12.57 51.98
CA ASP A 507 34.45 -13.10 50.74
C ASP A 507 34.77 -14.58 50.86
N VAL A 508 34.39 -15.36 49.85
CA VAL A 508 34.69 -16.78 49.73
C VAL A 508 35.29 -17.11 48.36
N GLU A 509 36.16 -18.13 48.33
CA GLU A 509 36.73 -18.59 47.08
C GLU A 509 35.81 -19.64 46.41
N PHE A 510 35.52 -19.44 45.13
CA PHE A 510 34.73 -20.36 44.31
C PHE A 510 35.09 -20.24 42.82
N ASN A 511 34.70 -21.23 42.02
CA ASN A 511 34.86 -21.15 40.57
C ASN A 511 33.68 -20.44 39.95
N ALA A 512 33.89 -19.24 39.46
CA ALA A 512 32.83 -18.41 38.89
C ALA A 512 32.17 -18.99 37.60
N ALA A 513 32.90 -19.80 36.83
CA ALA A 513 32.42 -20.38 35.58
C ALA A 513 31.89 -21.83 35.73
N SER A 514 31.69 -22.30 36.95
CA SER A 514 31.16 -23.64 37.20
C SER A 514 29.64 -23.66 37.17
N LYS A 515 29.05 -24.77 36.73
CA LYS A 515 27.61 -25.03 36.87
C LYS A 515 27.17 -24.96 38.33
N ASP A 516 28.01 -25.50 39.23
CA ASP A 516 27.73 -25.58 40.67
C ASP A 516 28.52 -24.52 41.42
N LEU A 517 27.90 -23.81 42.34
CA LEU A 517 28.57 -22.94 43.31
C LEU A 517 29.09 -23.79 44.48
N THR A 518 30.40 -23.97 44.57
CA THR A 518 31.04 -24.73 45.65
C THR A 518 32.03 -23.84 46.37
N PHE A 519 31.89 -23.73 47.70
CA PHE A 519 32.83 -22.98 48.55
C PHE A 519 32.87 -23.57 49.97
N ILE A 520 33.87 -23.17 50.77
CA ILE A 520 33.92 -23.46 52.20
C ILE A 520 33.36 -22.26 52.96
N ALA A 521 32.39 -22.50 53.81
CA ALA A 521 31.74 -21.46 54.61
C ALA A 521 32.78 -20.77 55.53
N PRO A 522 32.85 -19.44 55.52
CA PRO A 522 33.81 -18.69 56.32
C PRO A 522 33.57 -18.83 57.83
N SER A 523 34.58 -18.59 58.68
CA SER A 523 34.37 -18.47 60.11
C SER A 523 33.70 -17.15 60.44
N VAL A 524 32.61 -17.21 61.25
CA VAL A 524 31.76 -16.07 61.56
C VAL A 524 31.51 -15.91 63.06
N GLU A 525 31.42 -14.69 63.59
CA GLU A 525 31.16 -14.43 65.00
C GLU A 525 29.68 -14.66 65.39
N GLY A 526 28.76 -14.58 64.41
CA GLY A 526 27.34 -14.82 64.53
C GLY A 526 26.79 -15.32 63.21
N ASP A 527 25.50 -15.69 63.13
CA ASP A 527 24.92 -16.12 61.86
C ASP A 527 25.01 -15.00 60.83
N GLU A 528 25.60 -15.31 59.65
CA GLU A 528 25.99 -14.35 58.62
C GLU A 528 25.37 -14.73 57.28
N LYS A 529 24.99 -13.73 56.50
CA LYS A 529 24.36 -13.89 55.20
C LYS A 529 25.37 -13.63 54.08
N LEU A 530 25.56 -14.62 53.22
CA LEU A 530 26.27 -14.48 51.96
C LEU A 530 25.26 -14.40 50.81
N SER A 531 25.50 -13.51 49.87
CA SER A 531 24.63 -13.31 48.71
C SER A 531 25.43 -13.57 47.42
N PHE A 532 24.81 -14.31 46.49
CA PHE A 532 25.42 -14.62 45.18
C PHE A 532 24.41 -14.35 44.08
N SER A 533 24.91 -14.02 42.89
CA SER A 533 24.18 -13.90 41.64
C SER A 533 24.72 -14.91 40.64
N LEU A 534 23.83 -15.67 40.00
CA LEU A 534 24.15 -16.54 38.89
C LEU A 534 23.59 -15.90 37.60
N THR A 535 24.47 -15.69 36.60
CA THR A 535 24.06 -15.40 35.24
C THR A 535 24.28 -16.65 34.39
N VAL A 536 23.25 -17.04 33.62
CA VAL A 536 23.30 -18.15 32.66
C VAL A 536 23.03 -17.59 31.28
N SER A 537 23.88 -17.92 30.30
CA SER A 537 23.73 -17.48 28.90
C SER A 537 23.84 -18.67 27.95
N ASP A 538 22.99 -18.69 26.94
CA ASP A 538 22.99 -19.59 25.77
C ASP A 538 23.94 -19.10 24.65
N GLY A 539 24.60 -17.95 24.83
CA GLY A 539 25.47 -17.29 23.86
C GLY A 539 24.78 -16.13 23.09
N THR A 540 23.47 -16.07 23.13
CA THR A 540 22.63 -15.02 22.46
C THR A 540 21.89 -14.19 23.50
N THR A 541 21.26 -14.85 24.46
CA THR A 541 20.48 -14.23 25.53
C THR A 541 20.99 -14.68 26.90
N SER A 542 20.49 -14.11 27.99
CA SER A 542 20.88 -14.51 29.34
C SER A 542 19.79 -14.28 30.39
N ALA A 543 19.79 -15.11 31.42
CA ALA A 543 18.98 -14.94 32.62
C ALA A 543 19.83 -14.79 33.86
N THR A 544 19.34 -14.15 34.91
CA THR A 544 20.03 -13.95 36.19
C THR A 544 19.14 -14.34 37.37
N ALA A 545 19.72 -15.07 38.33
CA ALA A 545 19.06 -15.41 39.60
C ALA A 545 19.95 -15.08 40.79
N ASN A 546 19.32 -14.65 41.89
CA ASN A 546 20.01 -14.35 43.15
C ASN A 546 19.70 -15.43 44.19
N ILE A 547 20.73 -15.83 44.97
CA ILE A 547 20.59 -16.78 46.06
C ILE A 547 21.21 -16.23 47.35
N GLU A 548 20.69 -16.71 48.46
CA GLU A 548 21.15 -16.37 49.80
C GLU A 548 21.59 -17.63 50.53
N VAL A 549 22.75 -17.55 51.16
CA VAL A 549 23.29 -18.61 52.03
C VAL A 549 23.49 -18.03 53.41
N ILE A 550 22.92 -18.69 54.43
CA ILE A 550 23.16 -18.33 55.83
C ILE A 550 24.24 -19.25 56.40
N VAL A 551 25.33 -18.66 56.83
CA VAL A 551 26.42 -19.35 57.55
C VAL A 551 26.14 -19.24 59.05
N SER A 552 25.92 -20.37 59.72
CA SER A 552 25.71 -20.40 61.16
C SER A 552 27.05 -20.54 61.94
N ALA A 553 27.24 -19.67 62.94
CA ALA A 553 28.35 -19.73 63.84
C ALA A 553 28.36 -21.01 64.65
N ASN A 554 29.51 -21.66 64.77
CA ASN A 554 29.68 -22.83 65.63
C ASN A 554 29.78 -22.37 67.12
N ARG A 555 28.61 -22.24 67.77
CA ARG A 555 28.57 -21.86 69.21
C ARG A 555 29.13 -22.99 70.05
N ASN A 556 30.45 -23.00 70.27
CA ASN A 556 31.05 -23.83 71.31
C ASN A 556 30.46 -23.41 72.64
N THR A 557 29.43 -24.07 73.11
CA THR A 557 28.95 -23.99 74.46
C THR A 557 29.98 -24.72 75.37
N SER A 558 31.03 -24.01 75.76
CA SER A 558 31.87 -24.44 76.86
C SER A 558 31.09 -24.24 78.14
N SER A 559 30.35 -25.22 78.57
CA SER A 559 30.28 -25.80 79.96
C SER A 559 28.94 -26.51 80.14
N GLY A 560 29.04 -27.78 80.48
CA GLY A 560 28.13 -28.46 81.42
C GLY A 560 26.89 -29.13 80.90
N SER A 561 27.06 -30.46 80.75
CA SER A 561 26.00 -31.43 81.09
C SER A 561 24.72 -31.52 80.30
N MET A 562 24.67 -32.66 79.61
CA MET A 562 23.43 -33.44 79.27
C MET A 562 22.36 -32.83 78.37
N GLY A 563 22.17 -33.53 77.27
CA GLY A 563 20.94 -33.53 76.55
C GLY A 563 21.08 -33.94 75.10
N ALA A 564 21.24 -35.24 74.84
CA ALA A 564 20.92 -35.81 73.55
C ALA A 564 19.49 -35.40 73.21
N VAL A 565 19.31 -34.77 72.06
CA VAL A 565 18.12 -34.82 71.20
C VAL A 565 18.34 -33.76 70.12
N LEU A 566 18.62 -34.14 68.93
CA LEU A 566 17.94 -33.90 67.67
C LEU A 566 18.84 -34.24 66.47
N LEU A 567 19.01 -35.52 66.29
CA LEU A 567 19.32 -36.05 64.97
C LEU A 567 18.01 -36.66 64.46
N ALA A 568 17.20 -35.88 63.77
CA ALA A 568 16.12 -36.38 62.90
C ALA A 568 15.35 -35.21 62.31
N LEU A 569 15.66 -34.83 61.06
CA LEU A 569 14.66 -34.33 60.10
C LEU A 569 15.38 -33.87 58.81
N VAL A 570 16.02 -34.83 58.16
CA VAL A 570 16.27 -34.73 56.71
C VAL A 570 15.99 -36.08 56.10
N THR A 571 14.69 -36.37 55.94
CA THR A 571 14.16 -37.38 55.00
C THR A 571 12.64 -37.26 55.03
N MET A 572 12.10 -36.52 54.12
CA MET A 572 10.76 -36.68 53.57
C MET A 572 10.32 -35.38 52.90
N ILE A 573 10.54 -35.29 51.61
CA ILE A 573 9.54 -34.83 50.64
C ILE A 573 10.04 -35.29 49.24
N LEU A 574 9.80 -36.54 48.98
CA LEU A 574 9.67 -37.06 47.64
C LEU A 574 8.17 -37.49 47.49
N MET A 575 7.58 -37.06 46.37
CA MET A 575 6.31 -37.48 45.83
C MET A 575 5.07 -36.66 46.27
N ARG A 576 4.75 -35.67 45.44
CA ARG A 576 3.38 -35.48 45.04
C ARG A 576 3.29 -35.14 43.56
N LYS A 577 3.14 -36.20 42.73
CA LYS A 577 2.58 -36.09 41.39
C LYS A 577 1.17 -35.52 41.51
N ARG A 578 0.89 -34.39 40.87
CA ARG A 578 -0.47 -34.05 40.49
C ARG A 578 -0.54 -33.98 38.97
N LYS A 579 -1.29 -34.94 38.42
CA LYS A 579 -1.91 -34.87 37.10
C LYS A 579 -2.84 -33.66 37.08
N PHE A 580 -2.78 -32.86 36.05
CA PHE A 580 -3.93 -32.15 35.52
C PHE A 580 -4.10 -32.51 34.04
N VAL A 581 -5.35 -32.77 33.73
CA VAL A 581 -5.98 -33.12 32.46
C VAL A 581 -5.86 -31.96 31.47
#